data_86e9d6eb672760a151d8962f67b7f939
#
_entry.id   86e9d6eb672760a151d8962f67b7f939
#
_cell.length_a   1.000
_cell.length_b   1.000
_cell.length_c   1.000
_cell.angle_alpha   90.00
_cell.angle_beta   90.00
_cell.angle_gamma   90.00
#
_symmetry.space_group_name_H-M   'P 1'
#
loop_
_entity.id
_entity.type
_entity.pdbx_description
1 polymer ?
#
loop_
_entity_poly.entity_id
_entity_poly.type
_entity_poly.pdbx_seq_one_letter_code
_entity_poly.pdbx_strand_id
1 'polypeptide(L)'
;AYMRIQDDGTYKSSVDKFFGQEDLAAWAHATEASLGDLILVLSGSANEVRKQMSELRLEMGEQLGLRDPKVFAPLWVVDFPLLEWDEETKRYHAMHHPFTSPKPEDLNKLDTAPGEVKANAYDMVLNGSEIGGGSIRIHDRALQKLMFQHLGFTDEEAQEQFGFLMN
;
A
#
# COMPACT_ATOMS: atom_id res chain seq x y z
N ALA A 1 8.04 6.66 -17.71
CA ALA A 1 9.30 7.26 -18.19
C ALA A 1 10.48 6.38 -17.80
N TYR A 2 11.65 6.67 -18.38
CA TYR A 2 12.90 6.02 -17.98
C TYR A 2 14.04 7.05 -17.96
N MET A 3 15.08 6.74 -17.18
CA MET A 3 16.35 7.44 -17.19
C MET A 3 17.48 6.42 -17.13
N ARG A 4 18.50 6.56 -17.99
CA ARG A 4 19.72 5.76 -17.99
C ARG A 4 20.90 6.62 -17.61
N ILE A 5 21.74 6.14 -16.72
CA ILE A 5 23.04 6.73 -16.41
C ILE A 5 24.04 6.16 -17.40
N GLN A 6 24.65 7.01 -18.21
CA GLN A 6 25.60 6.59 -19.24
C GLN A 6 27.00 6.38 -18.64
N ASP A 7 27.86 5.67 -19.36
CA ASP A 7 29.21 5.33 -18.90
C ASP A 7 30.10 6.57 -18.70
N ASP A 8 29.78 7.69 -19.36
CA ASP A 8 30.44 8.99 -19.20
C ASP A 8 29.86 9.83 -18.04
N GLY A 9 28.90 9.30 -17.29
CA GLY A 9 28.23 9.97 -16.18
C GLY A 9 27.10 10.93 -16.59
N THR A 10 26.79 11.03 -17.88
CA THR A 10 25.64 11.82 -18.33
C THR A 10 24.32 11.05 -18.18
N TYR A 11 23.22 11.77 -18.15
CA TYR A 11 21.88 11.18 -18.02
C TYR A 11 21.13 11.27 -19.34
N LYS A 12 20.55 10.15 -19.78
CA LYS A 12 19.63 10.10 -20.93
C LYS A 12 18.26 9.65 -20.45
N SER A 13 17.23 10.46 -20.75
CA SER A 13 15.90 10.20 -20.27
C SER A 13 14.86 10.36 -21.38
N SER A 14 13.73 9.67 -21.28
CA SER A 14 12.55 9.91 -22.12
C SER A 14 11.86 11.25 -21.81
N VAL A 15 12.25 11.92 -20.73
CA VAL A 15 11.68 13.19 -20.26
C VAL A 15 12.70 14.31 -20.14
N ASP A 16 13.85 14.19 -20.79
CA ASP A 16 14.95 15.17 -20.79
C ASP A 16 14.56 16.55 -21.32
N LYS A 17 13.45 16.63 -22.06
CA LYS A 17 12.87 17.92 -22.50
C LYS A 17 12.23 18.72 -21.36
N PHE A 18 11.89 18.07 -20.27
CA PHE A 18 11.16 18.66 -19.13
C PHE A 18 12.02 18.77 -17.87
N PHE A 19 13.07 17.97 -17.76
CA PHE A 19 13.94 17.88 -16.57
C PHE A 19 15.39 18.11 -17.00
N GLY A 20 16.06 19.03 -16.29
CA GLY A 20 17.48 19.29 -16.52
C GLY A 20 18.38 18.21 -15.94
N GLN A 21 19.69 18.30 -16.24
CA GLN A 21 20.68 17.32 -15.72
C GLN A 21 20.75 17.31 -14.19
N GLU A 22 20.47 18.44 -13.52
CA GLU A 22 20.43 18.54 -12.05
C GLU A 22 19.26 17.74 -11.47
N ASP A 23 18.07 17.80 -12.09
CA ASP A 23 16.91 17.03 -11.67
C ASP A 23 17.16 15.52 -11.84
N LEU A 24 17.74 15.14 -12.97
CA LEU A 24 18.06 13.75 -13.25
C LEU A 24 19.17 13.22 -12.32
N ALA A 25 20.14 14.05 -11.96
CA ALA A 25 21.14 13.72 -10.95
C ALA A 25 20.51 13.50 -9.56
N ALA A 26 19.50 14.31 -9.19
CA ALA A 26 18.77 14.12 -7.93
C ALA A 26 18.02 12.76 -7.91
N TRP A 27 17.44 12.34 -9.06
CA TRP A 27 16.81 11.02 -9.16
C TRP A 27 17.82 9.89 -9.02
N ALA A 28 18.99 9.99 -9.67
CA ALA A 28 20.07 9.01 -9.53
C ALA A 28 20.52 8.89 -8.08
N HIS A 29 20.71 10.01 -7.40
CA HIS A 29 21.11 10.03 -5.99
C HIS A 29 20.03 9.42 -5.07
N ALA A 30 18.75 9.79 -5.28
CA ALA A 30 17.64 9.27 -4.47
C ALA A 30 17.40 7.76 -4.60
N THR A 31 17.84 7.17 -5.72
CA THR A 31 17.73 5.73 -6.00
C THR A 31 19.06 4.98 -5.81
N GLU A 32 20.11 5.67 -5.35
CA GLU A 32 21.47 5.12 -5.20
C GLU A 32 22.01 4.47 -6.50
N ALA A 33 21.57 5.01 -7.64
CA ALA A 33 21.90 4.44 -8.94
C ALA A 33 23.33 4.78 -9.37
N SER A 34 23.96 3.85 -10.05
CA SER A 34 25.34 3.88 -10.53
C SER A 34 25.44 3.96 -12.05
N LEU A 35 26.65 4.13 -12.59
CA LEU A 35 26.90 4.12 -14.04
C LEU A 35 26.37 2.83 -14.69
N GLY A 36 25.66 2.99 -15.80
CA GLY A 36 25.03 1.88 -16.54
C GLY A 36 23.62 1.52 -16.07
N ASP A 37 23.18 2.00 -14.91
CA ASP A 37 21.87 1.69 -14.38
C ASP A 37 20.73 2.33 -15.18
N LEU A 38 19.58 1.67 -15.14
CA LEU A 38 18.32 2.12 -15.72
C LEU A 38 17.30 2.36 -14.62
N ILE A 39 16.83 3.58 -14.49
CA ILE A 39 15.74 3.95 -13.58
C ILE A 39 14.44 3.99 -14.39
N LEU A 40 13.43 3.25 -13.92
CA LEU A 40 12.08 3.25 -14.46
C LEU A 40 11.17 4.09 -13.56
N VAL A 41 10.43 5.01 -14.16
CA VAL A 41 9.57 5.95 -13.42
C VAL A 41 8.12 5.80 -13.86
N LEU A 42 7.24 5.51 -12.93
CA LEU A 42 5.80 5.54 -13.10
C LEU A 42 5.22 6.77 -12.41
N SER A 43 4.21 7.38 -13.01
CA SER A 43 3.51 8.53 -12.46
C SER A 43 2.02 8.40 -12.73
N GLY A 44 1.19 8.73 -11.75
CA GLY A 44 -0.27 8.62 -11.82
C GLY A 44 -0.90 8.64 -10.43
N SER A 45 -2.17 8.22 -10.34
CA SER A 45 -2.82 8.04 -9.04
C SER A 45 -2.12 6.95 -8.22
N ALA A 46 -2.11 7.08 -6.90
CA ALA A 46 -1.37 6.16 -6.02
C ALA A 46 -1.79 4.69 -6.23
N ASN A 47 -3.08 4.44 -6.37
CA ASN A 47 -3.60 3.06 -6.52
C ASN A 47 -3.20 2.44 -7.85
N GLU A 48 -3.28 3.19 -8.94
CA GLU A 48 -2.88 2.71 -10.28
C GLU A 48 -1.37 2.46 -10.34
N VAL A 49 -0.57 3.42 -9.85
CA VAL A 49 0.89 3.32 -9.88
C VAL A 49 1.39 2.15 -9.02
N ARG A 50 0.81 1.91 -7.85
CA ARG A 50 1.18 0.78 -6.99
C ARG A 50 0.96 -0.57 -7.69
N LYS A 51 -0.18 -0.73 -8.36
CA LYS A 51 -0.49 -1.95 -9.12
C LYS A 51 0.49 -2.15 -10.28
N GLN A 52 0.69 -1.11 -11.10
CA GLN A 52 1.60 -1.14 -12.23
C GLN A 52 3.06 -1.37 -11.79
N MET A 53 3.49 -0.75 -10.68
CA MET A 53 4.83 -0.94 -10.14
C MET A 53 5.05 -2.38 -9.64
N SER A 54 4.03 -3.01 -9.07
CA SER A 54 4.10 -4.42 -8.67
C SER A 54 4.39 -5.31 -9.87
N GLU A 55 3.63 -5.16 -10.97
CA GLU A 55 3.83 -5.92 -12.21
C GLU A 55 5.21 -5.64 -12.82
N LEU A 56 5.60 -4.37 -12.91
CA LEU A 56 6.90 -3.97 -13.46
C LEU A 56 8.05 -4.57 -12.64
N ARG A 57 7.95 -4.57 -11.31
CA ARG A 57 8.97 -5.13 -10.43
C ARG A 57 9.12 -6.66 -10.63
N LEU A 58 8.01 -7.37 -10.78
CA LEU A 58 8.02 -8.81 -11.05
C LEU A 58 8.64 -9.13 -12.40
N GLU A 59 8.29 -8.38 -13.44
CA GLU A 59 8.84 -8.53 -14.78
C GLU A 59 10.35 -8.28 -14.80
N MET A 60 10.81 -7.19 -14.19
CA MET A 60 12.24 -6.89 -14.11
C MET A 60 13.00 -7.93 -13.30
N GLY A 61 12.42 -8.41 -12.19
CA GLY A 61 13.00 -9.47 -11.38
C GLY A 61 13.19 -10.77 -12.15
N GLU A 62 12.24 -11.11 -13.03
CA GLU A 62 12.33 -12.27 -13.91
C GLU A 62 13.40 -12.09 -15.00
N GLN A 63 13.36 -10.97 -15.73
CA GLN A 63 14.31 -10.68 -16.81
C GLN A 63 15.76 -10.62 -16.33
N LEU A 64 15.98 -10.16 -15.11
CA LEU A 64 17.31 -10.07 -14.50
C LEU A 64 17.73 -11.35 -13.76
N GLY A 65 16.89 -12.38 -13.75
CA GLY A 65 17.17 -13.64 -13.07
C GLY A 65 17.29 -13.51 -11.54
N LEU A 66 16.64 -12.51 -10.94
CA LEU A 66 16.66 -12.25 -9.50
C LEU A 66 15.65 -13.08 -8.71
N ARG A 67 14.78 -13.80 -9.41
CA ARG A 67 13.75 -14.66 -8.81
C ARG A 67 14.24 -16.11 -8.78
N ASP A 68 14.69 -16.57 -7.62
CA ASP A 68 15.08 -17.96 -7.41
C ASP A 68 14.04 -18.68 -6.54
N PRO A 69 13.25 -19.62 -7.09
CA PRO A 69 12.23 -20.36 -6.33
C PRO A 69 12.78 -21.26 -5.23
N LYS A 70 14.11 -21.50 -5.21
CA LYS A 70 14.79 -22.30 -4.17
C LYS A 70 15.21 -21.46 -2.97
N VAL A 71 15.17 -20.14 -3.08
CA VAL A 71 15.46 -19.21 -1.99
C VAL A 71 14.15 -18.80 -1.34
N PHE A 72 13.99 -19.09 -0.05
CA PHE A 72 12.84 -18.68 0.73
C PHE A 72 13.09 -17.29 1.33
N ALA A 73 12.30 -16.33 0.93
CA ALA A 73 12.38 -14.93 1.37
C ALA A 73 11.09 -14.50 2.07
N PRO A 74 10.93 -14.78 3.38
CA PRO A 74 9.76 -14.34 4.15
C PRO A 74 9.87 -12.86 4.49
N LEU A 75 8.70 -12.18 4.52
CA LEU A 75 8.57 -10.81 5.00
C LEU A 75 7.21 -10.59 5.66
N TRP A 76 7.11 -9.56 6.49
CA TRP A 76 5.85 -9.07 7.04
C TRP A 76 5.37 -7.88 6.22
N VAL A 77 4.09 -7.91 5.85
CA VAL A 77 3.35 -6.75 5.35
C VAL A 77 2.53 -6.20 6.50
N VAL A 78 2.68 -4.91 6.77
CA VAL A 78 2.02 -4.21 7.87
C VAL A 78 1.55 -2.84 7.39
N ASP A 79 0.87 -2.09 8.26
CA ASP A 79 0.42 -0.73 7.95
C ASP A 79 -0.61 -0.65 6.82
N PHE A 80 -1.44 -1.67 6.71
CA PHE A 80 -2.57 -1.64 5.78
C PHE A 80 -3.50 -0.47 6.07
N PRO A 81 -4.15 0.12 5.05
CA PRO A 81 -5.30 0.98 5.29
C PRO A 81 -6.38 0.25 6.09
N LEU A 82 -7.00 0.93 7.06
CA LEU A 82 -8.13 0.39 7.79
C LEU A 82 -9.39 0.39 6.93
N LEU A 83 -9.58 1.50 6.22
CA LEU A 83 -10.74 1.78 5.39
C LEU A 83 -10.30 2.13 3.97
N GLU A 84 -11.08 1.71 2.99
CA GLU A 84 -10.91 2.03 1.59
C GLU A 84 -12.16 2.75 1.08
N TRP A 85 -11.97 3.87 0.37
CA TRP A 85 -13.05 4.62 -0.25
C TRP A 85 -13.48 3.96 -1.54
N ASP A 86 -14.75 3.68 -1.68
CA ASP A 86 -15.36 3.17 -2.90
C ASP A 86 -16.05 4.31 -3.68
N GLU A 87 -15.56 4.55 -4.87
CA GLU A 87 -16.08 5.59 -5.76
C GLU A 87 -17.48 5.28 -6.32
N GLU A 88 -17.86 4.02 -6.40
CA GLU A 88 -19.17 3.61 -6.91
C GLU A 88 -20.24 3.79 -5.84
N THR A 89 -20.01 3.28 -4.64
CA THR A 89 -20.97 3.34 -3.53
C THR A 89 -20.87 4.62 -2.72
N LYS A 90 -19.82 5.45 -2.97
CA LYS A 90 -19.56 6.72 -2.26
C LYS A 90 -19.50 6.56 -0.74
N ARG A 91 -18.89 5.48 -0.27
CA ARG A 91 -18.69 5.18 1.14
C ARG A 91 -17.38 4.45 1.40
N TYR A 92 -16.98 4.40 2.66
CA TYR A 92 -15.86 3.58 3.09
C TYR A 92 -16.28 2.12 3.26
N HIS A 93 -15.37 1.23 2.91
CA HIS A 93 -15.43 -0.20 3.19
C HIS A 93 -14.24 -0.59 4.06
N ALA A 94 -14.41 -1.61 4.91
CA ALA A 94 -13.29 -2.17 5.65
C ALA A 94 -12.35 -2.91 4.70
N MET A 95 -11.06 -2.59 4.73
CA MET A 95 -10.05 -3.24 3.88
C MET A 95 -9.98 -4.76 4.16
N HIS A 96 -10.06 -5.16 5.42
CA HIS A 96 -10.01 -6.57 5.84
C HIS A 96 -11.33 -7.02 6.48
N HIS A 97 -11.68 -6.43 7.62
CA HIS A 97 -12.85 -6.85 8.39
C HIS A 97 -13.36 -5.69 9.27
N PRO A 98 -14.69 -5.51 9.43
CA PRO A 98 -15.26 -4.43 10.25
C PRO A 98 -14.83 -4.42 11.73
N PHE A 99 -14.33 -5.54 12.24
CA PHE A 99 -13.82 -5.68 13.61
C PHE A 99 -12.29 -5.50 13.72
N THR A 100 -11.61 -5.18 12.64
CA THR A 100 -10.18 -4.89 12.70
C THR A 100 -9.92 -3.59 13.44
N SER A 101 -9.04 -3.63 14.45
CA SER A 101 -8.67 -2.45 15.23
C SER A 101 -7.82 -1.49 14.40
N PRO A 102 -8.10 -0.18 14.46
CA PRO A 102 -7.15 0.82 14.01
C PRO A 102 -5.88 0.78 14.85
N LYS A 103 -4.77 1.29 14.33
CA LYS A 103 -3.60 1.55 15.14
C LYS A 103 -3.90 2.63 16.18
N PRO A 104 -3.43 2.47 17.44
CA PRO A 104 -3.72 3.44 18.51
C PRO A 104 -3.30 4.87 18.18
N GLU A 105 -2.20 5.05 17.47
CA GLU A 105 -1.67 6.35 17.07
C GLU A 105 -2.53 7.07 16.00
N ASP A 106 -3.38 6.34 15.29
CA ASP A 106 -4.24 6.88 14.23
C ASP A 106 -5.71 7.06 14.65
N LEU A 107 -6.06 6.73 15.90
CA LEU A 107 -7.44 6.83 16.39
C LEU A 107 -8.06 8.21 16.20
N ASN A 108 -7.28 9.27 16.39
CA ASN A 108 -7.73 10.65 16.24
C ASN A 108 -8.01 11.06 14.78
N LYS A 109 -7.59 10.24 13.82
CA LYS A 109 -7.83 10.49 12.39
C LYS A 109 -9.15 9.91 11.89
N LEU A 110 -9.80 9.00 12.65
CA LEU A 110 -11.03 8.35 12.21
C LEU A 110 -12.10 9.36 11.78
N ASP A 111 -12.28 10.45 12.53
CA ASP A 111 -13.29 11.47 12.23
C ASP A 111 -12.84 12.52 11.20
N THR A 112 -11.53 12.70 11.01
CA THR A 112 -11.00 13.80 10.18
C THR A 112 -10.40 13.35 8.86
N ALA A 113 -9.80 12.17 8.84
CA ALA A 113 -9.11 11.59 7.68
C ALA A 113 -9.19 10.04 7.69
N PRO A 114 -10.39 9.45 7.65
CA PRO A 114 -10.58 8.00 7.82
C PRO A 114 -9.79 7.15 6.81
N GLY A 115 -9.57 7.65 5.60
CA GLY A 115 -8.74 6.98 4.60
C GLY A 115 -7.23 6.93 4.90
N GLU A 116 -6.76 7.68 5.91
CA GLU A 116 -5.35 7.67 6.35
C GLU A 116 -5.11 6.80 7.57
N VAL A 117 -6.17 6.24 8.15
CA VAL A 117 -6.08 5.38 9.34
C VAL A 117 -5.52 4.02 8.95
N LYS A 118 -4.49 3.59 9.67
CA LYS A 118 -3.88 2.28 9.47
C LYS A 118 -4.53 1.22 10.35
N ALA A 119 -4.66 0.03 9.78
CA ALA A 119 -5.12 -1.15 10.49
C ALA A 119 -4.03 -1.76 11.37
N ASN A 120 -4.41 -2.30 12.52
CA ASN A 120 -3.56 -3.18 13.30
C ASN A 120 -3.68 -4.62 12.77
N ALA A 121 -3.24 -4.77 11.51
CA ALA A 121 -3.27 -6.01 10.74
C ALA A 121 -1.87 -6.31 10.18
N TYR A 122 -1.64 -7.56 9.86
CA TYR A 122 -0.35 -8.06 9.39
C TYR A 122 -0.53 -9.31 8.54
N ASP A 123 0.28 -9.44 7.49
CA ASP A 123 0.38 -10.64 6.68
C ASP A 123 1.83 -11.13 6.63
N MET A 124 2.00 -12.45 6.75
CA MET A 124 3.25 -13.13 6.45
C MET A 124 3.25 -13.52 4.99
N VAL A 125 4.22 -12.99 4.26
CA VAL A 125 4.38 -13.25 2.82
C VAL A 125 5.67 -14.02 2.59
N LEU A 126 5.59 -15.10 1.81
CA LEU A 126 6.73 -15.90 1.39
C LEU A 126 6.82 -15.91 -0.13
N ASN A 127 7.92 -15.41 -0.69
CA ASN A 127 8.15 -15.33 -2.14
C ASN A 127 6.98 -14.72 -2.93
N GLY A 128 6.34 -13.69 -2.38
CA GLY A 128 5.21 -13.01 -3.01
C GLY A 128 3.83 -13.65 -2.78
N SER A 129 3.77 -14.78 -2.04
CA SER A 129 2.51 -15.41 -1.65
C SER A 129 2.23 -15.21 -0.18
N GLU A 130 1.03 -14.76 0.17
CA GLU A 130 0.56 -14.74 1.55
C GLU A 130 0.41 -16.17 2.07
N ILE A 131 1.08 -16.47 3.18
CA ILE A 131 1.04 -17.79 3.83
C ILE A 131 0.28 -17.76 5.16
N GLY A 132 -0.10 -16.59 5.62
CA GLY A 132 -0.92 -16.39 6.80
C GLY A 132 -1.00 -14.92 7.16
N GLY A 133 -2.06 -14.54 7.83
CA GLY A 133 -2.27 -13.16 8.26
C GLY A 133 -3.23 -13.07 9.43
N GLY A 134 -3.37 -11.88 9.97
CA GLY A 134 -4.26 -11.63 11.08
C GLY A 134 -4.40 -10.16 11.43
N SER A 135 -5.25 -9.91 12.39
CA SER A 135 -5.44 -8.57 12.93
C SER A 135 -5.81 -8.60 14.41
N ILE A 136 -5.45 -7.55 15.10
CA ILE A 136 -6.00 -7.28 16.42
C ILE A 136 -7.44 -6.80 16.23
N ARG A 137 -8.36 -7.38 16.95
CA ARG A 137 -9.80 -7.04 16.89
C ARG A 137 -10.13 -5.91 17.86
N ILE A 138 -11.13 -5.11 17.48
CA ILE A 138 -11.71 -4.12 18.38
C ILE A 138 -12.40 -4.85 19.52
N HIS A 139 -12.11 -4.45 20.76
CA HIS A 139 -12.74 -4.94 21.98
C HIS A 139 -13.45 -3.83 22.77
N ASP A 140 -13.30 -2.57 22.33
CA ASP A 140 -14.02 -1.42 22.86
C ASP A 140 -15.33 -1.21 22.09
N ARG A 141 -16.46 -1.20 22.81
CA ARG A 141 -17.79 -1.08 22.18
C ARG A 141 -18.03 0.27 21.54
N ALA A 142 -17.49 1.35 22.12
CA ALA A 142 -17.65 2.69 21.55
C ALA A 142 -16.88 2.83 20.25
N LEU A 143 -15.66 2.32 20.20
CA LEU A 143 -14.86 2.27 18.99
C LEU A 143 -15.50 1.39 17.91
N GLN A 144 -16.07 0.24 18.27
CA GLN A 144 -16.76 -0.64 17.32
C GLN A 144 -17.98 0.05 16.71
N LYS A 145 -18.76 0.76 17.54
CA LYS A 145 -19.90 1.55 17.05
C LYS A 145 -19.46 2.64 16.09
N LEU A 146 -18.41 3.38 16.42
CA LEU A 146 -17.83 4.41 15.55
C LEU A 146 -17.38 3.81 14.21
N MET A 147 -16.72 2.65 14.21
CA MET A 147 -16.34 1.94 12.99
C MET A 147 -17.53 1.60 12.10
N PHE A 148 -18.62 1.09 12.68
CA PHE A 148 -19.83 0.80 11.89
C PHE A 148 -20.44 2.06 11.28
N GLN A 149 -20.42 3.19 11.99
CA GLN A 149 -20.89 4.47 11.45
C GLN A 149 -20.06 4.92 10.26
N HIS A 150 -18.73 4.80 10.31
CA HIS A 150 -17.84 5.10 9.17
C HIS A 150 -18.07 4.17 7.97
N LEU A 151 -18.50 2.94 8.22
CA LEU A 151 -18.87 1.97 7.18
C LEU A 151 -20.30 2.18 6.66
N GLY A 152 -21.05 3.14 7.21
CA GLY A 152 -22.40 3.49 6.79
C GLY A 152 -23.50 2.58 7.32
N PHE A 153 -23.24 1.80 8.38
CA PHE A 153 -24.26 1.00 9.07
C PHE A 153 -25.04 1.86 10.06
N THR A 154 -26.34 1.65 10.11
CA THR A 154 -27.15 2.07 11.25
C THR A 154 -26.94 1.15 12.44
N ASP A 155 -27.35 1.59 13.66
CA ASP A 155 -27.23 0.76 14.85
C ASP A 155 -28.07 -0.52 14.71
N GLU A 156 -29.23 -0.45 14.06
CA GLU A 156 -30.12 -1.58 13.80
C GLU A 156 -29.51 -2.59 12.85
N GLU A 157 -28.93 -2.13 11.73
CA GLU A 157 -28.25 -2.98 10.74
C GLU A 157 -27.04 -3.67 11.35
N ALA A 158 -26.24 -2.93 12.13
CA ALA A 158 -25.09 -3.49 12.83
C ALA A 158 -25.52 -4.58 13.84
N GLN A 159 -26.62 -4.34 14.57
CA GLN A 159 -27.14 -5.31 15.52
C GLN A 159 -27.73 -6.54 14.82
N GLU A 160 -28.43 -6.37 13.70
CA GLU A 160 -29.01 -7.48 12.95
C GLU A 160 -27.93 -8.38 12.34
N GLN A 161 -26.89 -7.77 11.76
CA GLN A 161 -25.82 -8.54 11.06
C GLN A 161 -24.77 -9.09 12.01
N PHE A 162 -24.41 -8.36 13.06
CA PHE A 162 -23.24 -8.64 13.90
C PHE A 162 -23.54 -8.73 15.40
N GLY A 163 -24.80 -8.63 15.82
CA GLY A 163 -25.19 -8.58 17.23
C GLY A 163 -24.64 -9.73 18.06
N PHE A 164 -24.50 -10.91 17.47
CA PHE A 164 -23.93 -12.08 18.13
C PHE A 164 -22.42 -11.96 18.45
N LEU A 165 -21.70 -11.07 17.74
CA LEU A 165 -20.28 -10.77 17.99
C LEU A 165 -20.08 -9.54 18.89
N MET A 166 -21.12 -8.74 19.11
CA MET A 166 -21.05 -7.49 19.87
C MET A 166 -21.41 -7.63 21.35
N ASN A 167 -21.81 -8.80 21.80
CA ASN A 167 -22.25 -9.10 23.19
C ASN A 167 -21.09 -9.48 24.11
#